data_90dd9a1ad30d3a230783361f2c82c1c0
#
_entry.id   90dd9a1ad30d3a230783361f2c82c1c0
#
_cell.length_a   1.000
_cell.length_b   1.000
_cell.length_c   1.000
_cell.angle_alpha   90.00
_cell.angle_beta   90.00
_cell.angle_gamma   90.00
#
_symmetry.space_group_name_H-M   'P 1'
#
loop_
_entity.id
_entity.type
_entity.pdbx_description
1 polymer ?
#
loop_
_entity_poly.entity_id
_entity_poly.type
_entity_poly.pdbx_seq_one_letter_code
_entity_poly.pdbx_strand_id
1 'polypeptide(L)'
;MNKILVLLSLLLFTFGGEAQQKANYKLAEKLRNVSFGSLIGKYSMSVFPKQINDTDKFWFEFTTEEGKNFYFVDPAKGEKRLLFNNTDIAQGVSLITRKGYNEKDLRISNMEFSKDLTKMTFSMDGRYEFDFKTKKVQALEKKDHSEEDDEVIYSWMTFSPDRKYILYAKGHNLYIRGNKAKGVDTTEVQLTTDGEKYYSFARDPEDDQKDEAETNARWFKDSRHIYVVREDSRKLKDMFVINSLTKRPTLETYRYEMPGEKDLCQYELWIIDIEKKTANRVSADKWTDQYIQVLQPGEKGDKLFFQRFKRTWDEVDICVVNTETLEVKELIHEVDKPYRDYHMQNTVILNDGKDILFRSERTGWGHYYHYDGEGRLKNVITSGPWVAG
;
A
#
# COMPACT_ATOMS: atom_id res chain seq x y z
N MET A 1 -32.25 -63.49 12.19
CA MET A 1 -31.38 -62.33 12.64
C MET A 1 -30.89 -61.47 11.45
N ASN A 2 -30.64 -61.98 10.26
CA ASN A 2 -30.03 -61.20 9.16
C ASN A 2 -30.97 -60.21 8.44
N LYS A 3 -32.29 -60.37 8.49
CA LYS A 3 -33.23 -59.45 7.81
C LYS A 3 -33.48 -58.14 8.59
N ILE A 4 -33.35 -58.15 9.91
CA ILE A 4 -33.50 -56.95 10.74
C ILE A 4 -32.26 -56.07 10.65
N LEU A 5 -31.06 -56.64 10.53
CA LEU A 5 -29.80 -55.90 10.34
C LEU A 5 -29.76 -55.14 8.99
N VAL A 6 -30.32 -55.72 7.95
CA VAL A 6 -30.37 -55.10 6.61
C VAL A 6 -31.40 -53.95 6.62
N LEU A 7 -32.53 -54.06 7.34
CA LEU A 7 -33.48 -52.99 7.46
C LEU A 7 -32.93 -51.79 8.32
N LEU A 8 -32.15 -52.07 9.39
CA LEU A 8 -31.47 -51.02 10.14
C LEU A 8 -30.39 -50.32 9.38
N SER A 9 -29.65 -51.02 8.51
CA SER A 9 -28.65 -50.39 7.64
C SER A 9 -29.26 -49.51 6.55
N LEU A 10 -30.42 -49.90 6.02
CA LEU A 10 -31.16 -49.09 5.03
C LEU A 10 -31.81 -47.86 5.69
N LEU A 11 -32.22 -47.90 6.96
CA LEU A 11 -32.72 -46.76 7.69
C LEU A 11 -31.63 -45.76 8.08
N LEU A 12 -30.38 -46.18 8.26
CA LEU A 12 -29.24 -45.31 8.52
C LEU A 12 -28.77 -44.56 7.27
N PHE A 13 -29.06 -45.06 6.06
CA PHE A 13 -28.75 -44.38 4.81
C PHE A 13 -29.77 -43.31 4.39
N THR A 14 -30.98 -43.32 4.97
CA THR A 14 -32.02 -42.32 4.63
C THR A 14 -31.92 -41.04 5.43
N PHE A 15 -31.10 -40.99 6.49
CA PHE A 15 -30.86 -39.77 7.29
C PHE A 15 -29.64 -38.98 6.84
N GLY A 16 -28.90 -39.44 5.83
CA GLY A 16 -27.73 -38.78 5.28
C GLY A 16 -27.96 -37.84 4.08
N GLY A 17 -29.23 -37.62 3.69
CA GLY A 17 -29.57 -36.98 2.42
C GLY A 17 -29.98 -35.50 2.44
N GLU A 18 -29.97 -34.83 3.56
CA GLU A 18 -30.35 -33.41 3.64
C GLU A 18 -29.15 -32.43 3.73
N ALA A 19 -28.01 -32.79 3.15
CA ALA A 19 -26.83 -31.92 3.17
C ALA A 19 -26.85 -30.85 2.06
N GLN A 20 -27.86 -30.76 1.22
CA GLN A 20 -28.07 -29.63 0.33
C GLN A 20 -29.37 -28.91 0.68
N GLN A 21 -29.29 -27.97 1.63
CA GLN A 21 -30.31 -26.93 1.67
C GLN A 21 -30.34 -26.26 0.30
N LYS A 22 -31.53 -26.20 -0.33
CA LYS A 22 -31.70 -25.46 -1.58
C LYS A 22 -31.13 -24.08 -1.40
N ALA A 23 -30.15 -23.71 -2.23
CA ALA A 23 -29.55 -22.40 -2.20
C ALA A 23 -30.65 -21.32 -2.25
N ASN A 24 -30.65 -20.45 -1.24
CA ASN A 24 -31.63 -19.37 -1.17
C ASN A 24 -31.13 -18.18 -2.00
N TYR A 25 -31.33 -18.28 -3.31
CA TYR A 25 -30.91 -17.24 -4.27
C TYR A 25 -31.55 -15.88 -3.98
N LYS A 26 -32.81 -15.83 -3.49
CA LYS A 26 -33.45 -14.57 -3.09
C LYS A 26 -32.76 -13.89 -1.92
N LEU A 27 -32.31 -14.68 -0.96
CA LEU A 27 -31.53 -14.16 0.16
C LEU A 27 -30.14 -13.74 -0.30
N ALA A 28 -29.48 -14.55 -1.12
CA ALA A 28 -28.18 -14.22 -1.70
C ALA A 28 -28.23 -12.92 -2.52
N GLU A 29 -29.25 -12.75 -3.35
CA GLU A 29 -29.46 -11.52 -4.13
C GLU A 29 -29.71 -10.31 -3.23
N LYS A 30 -30.53 -10.47 -2.19
CA LYS A 30 -30.79 -9.41 -1.21
C LYS A 30 -29.51 -9.01 -0.45
N LEU A 31 -28.59 -9.95 -0.19
CA LEU A 31 -27.34 -9.72 0.52
C LEU A 31 -26.18 -9.33 -0.41
N ARG A 32 -26.29 -9.53 -1.72
CA ARG A 32 -25.21 -9.27 -2.69
C ARG A 32 -24.64 -7.84 -2.63
N ASN A 33 -25.50 -6.85 -2.38
CA ASN A 33 -25.14 -5.44 -2.31
C ASN A 33 -24.99 -4.93 -0.87
N VAL A 34 -25.09 -5.84 0.12
CA VAL A 34 -24.95 -5.49 1.52
C VAL A 34 -23.49 -5.72 1.89
N SER A 35 -22.69 -4.65 1.96
CA SER A 35 -21.33 -4.76 2.48
C SER A 35 -21.38 -5.14 3.98
N PHE A 36 -20.37 -5.86 4.44
CA PHE A 36 -20.27 -6.23 5.86
C PHE A 36 -20.38 -4.98 6.77
N GLY A 37 -19.79 -3.85 6.35
CA GLY A 37 -19.93 -2.57 7.03
C GLY A 37 -21.37 -2.05 7.14
N SER A 38 -22.26 -2.38 6.19
CA SER A 38 -23.67 -1.99 6.28
C SER A 38 -24.50 -2.88 7.21
N LEU A 39 -24.03 -4.10 7.50
CA LEU A 39 -24.66 -5.02 8.45
C LEU A 39 -24.35 -4.67 9.90
N ILE A 40 -23.14 -4.20 10.18
CA ILE A 40 -22.65 -3.82 11.51
C ILE A 40 -22.81 -2.32 11.79
N GLY A 41 -23.43 -1.58 10.86
CA GLY A 41 -23.64 -0.15 11.00
C GLY A 41 -22.45 0.67 10.44
N LYS A 42 -22.58 1.99 10.57
CA LYS A 42 -21.56 2.97 10.08
C LYS A 42 -20.42 3.16 11.10
N TYR A 43 -20.11 2.16 11.90
CA TYR A 43 -19.15 2.27 12.99
C TYR A 43 -17.76 1.89 12.54
N SER A 44 -16.75 2.53 13.13
CA SER A 44 -15.35 2.19 12.86
C SER A 44 -14.99 0.87 13.53
N MET A 45 -14.40 -0.05 12.79
CA MET A 45 -13.89 -1.33 13.31
C MET A 45 -12.37 -1.30 13.51
N SER A 46 -11.69 -0.34 12.89
CA SER A 46 -10.25 -0.19 12.93
C SER A 46 -9.86 1.26 13.16
N VAL A 47 -8.69 1.45 13.74
CA VAL A 47 -8.08 2.76 13.95
C VAL A 47 -7.03 2.98 12.87
N PHE A 48 -7.11 4.13 12.18
CA PHE A 48 -6.13 4.57 11.20
C PHE A 48 -5.43 5.82 11.73
N PRO A 49 -4.29 5.65 12.44
CA PRO A 49 -3.58 6.77 13.03
C PRO A 49 -2.92 7.63 11.95
N LYS A 50 -3.03 8.94 12.12
CA LYS A 50 -2.37 9.95 11.29
C LYS A 50 -1.39 10.73 12.15
N GLN A 51 -0.11 10.69 11.81
CA GLN A 51 0.95 11.36 12.55
C GLN A 51 0.75 12.88 12.54
N ILE A 52 1.10 13.52 13.64
CA ILE A 52 1.06 14.99 13.78
C ILE A 52 2.47 15.53 13.62
N ASN A 53 2.72 16.24 12.51
CA ASN A 53 4.04 16.76 12.15
C ASN A 53 5.10 15.63 12.23
N ASP A 54 6.35 15.94 12.57
CA ASP A 54 7.44 14.97 12.76
C ASP A 54 7.56 14.52 14.24
N THR A 55 6.43 14.22 14.88
CA THR A 55 6.35 13.80 16.29
C THR A 55 5.76 12.41 16.44
N ASP A 56 5.94 11.80 17.62
CA ASP A 56 5.29 10.52 17.96
C ASP A 56 3.78 10.69 18.26
N LYS A 57 3.28 11.92 18.28
CA LYS A 57 1.87 12.19 18.49
C LYS A 57 1.09 11.89 17.23
N PHE A 58 -0.14 11.41 17.42
CA PHE A 58 -1.02 11.11 16.30
C PHE A 58 -2.48 11.42 16.63
N TRP A 59 -3.29 11.48 15.62
CA TRP A 59 -4.73 11.57 15.73
C TRP A 59 -5.41 10.52 14.87
N PHE A 60 -6.65 10.20 15.19
CA PHE A 60 -7.49 9.34 14.39
C PHE A 60 -8.96 9.72 14.54
N GLU A 61 -9.77 9.40 13.53
CA GLU A 61 -11.21 9.47 13.61
C GLU A 61 -11.80 8.12 13.97
N PHE A 62 -12.87 8.13 14.75
CA PHE A 62 -13.57 6.91 15.13
C PHE A 62 -15.07 7.19 15.23
N THR A 63 -15.89 6.37 14.54
CA THR A 63 -17.34 6.50 14.49
C THR A 63 -17.98 5.46 15.39
N THR A 64 -18.84 5.89 16.30
CA THR A 64 -19.66 5.08 17.19
C THR A 64 -21.15 5.37 17.00
N GLU A 65 -22.03 4.78 17.80
CA GLU A 65 -23.46 5.12 17.83
C GLU A 65 -23.72 6.61 18.15
N GLU A 66 -22.84 7.21 18.93
CA GLU A 66 -22.92 8.61 19.33
C GLU A 66 -22.51 9.58 18.20
N GLY A 67 -21.81 9.07 17.17
CA GLY A 67 -21.31 9.82 16.03
C GLY A 67 -19.81 9.64 15.82
N LYS A 68 -19.27 10.39 14.86
CA LYS A 68 -17.85 10.46 14.52
C LYS A 68 -17.14 11.42 15.47
N ASN A 69 -16.08 10.95 16.10
CA ASN A 69 -15.20 11.75 16.95
C ASN A 69 -13.75 11.69 16.46
N PHE A 70 -13.00 12.73 16.79
CA PHE A 70 -11.57 12.86 16.48
C PHE A 70 -10.78 12.79 17.79
N TYR A 71 -9.78 11.90 17.83
CA TYR A 71 -8.99 11.65 19.03
C TYR A 71 -7.54 12.05 18.82
N PHE A 72 -6.96 12.67 19.84
CA PHE A 72 -5.52 12.95 19.94
C PHE A 72 -4.87 11.94 20.87
N VAL A 73 -3.68 11.48 20.54
CA VAL A 73 -2.87 10.56 21.36
C VAL A 73 -1.45 11.10 21.48
N ASP A 74 -0.96 11.14 22.72
CA ASP A 74 0.44 11.39 23.06
C ASP A 74 1.01 10.12 23.73
N PRO A 75 1.72 9.25 23.00
CA PRO A 75 2.22 7.99 23.56
C PRO A 75 3.22 8.19 24.70
N ALA A 76 4.03 9.24 24.64
CA ALA A 76 5.03 9.54 25.68
C ALA A 76 4.40 9.86 27.05
N LYS A 77 3.16 10.37 27.03
CA LYS A 77 2.39 10.69 28.24
C LYS A 77 1.33 9.63 28.57
N GLY A 78 1.12 8.66 27.69
CA GLY A 78 -0.01 7.74 27.81
C GLY A 78 -1.38 8.45 27.72
N GLU A 79 -1.44 9.61 27.05
CA GLU A 79 -2.64 10.43 26.96
C GLU A 79 -3.47 10.10 25.74
N LYS A 80 -4.78 9.85 25.93
CA LYS A 80 -5.78 9.83 24.87
C LYS A 80 -6.94 10.76 25.24
N ARG A 81 -7.28 11.70 24.35
CA ARG A 81 -8.39 12.64 24.56
C ARG A 81 -9.06 13.00 23.23
N LEU A 82 -10.20 13.66 23.29
CA LEU A 82 -10.76 14.27 22.09
C LEU A 82 -9.77 15.32 21.55
N LEU A 83 -9.60 15.34 20.25
CA LEU A 83 -8.78 16.33 19.55
C LEU A 83 -9.42 17.72 19.69
N PHE A 84 -10.74 17.79 19.50
CA PHE A 84 -11.58 18.97 19.71
C PHE A 84 -13.01 18.52 20.01
N ASN A 85 -13.87 19.47 20.42
CA ASN A 85 -15.31 19.23 20.48
C ASN A 85 -15.92 19.51 19.09
N ASN A 86 -16.60 18.54 18.53
CA ASN A 86 -17.25 18.67 17.23
C ASN A 86 -18.23 19.83 17.14
N THR A 87 -18.92 20.14 18.24
CA THR A 87 -19.85 21.27 18.33
C THR A 87 -19.14 22.59 18.07
N ASP A 88 -17.91 22.79 18.61
CA ASP A 88 -17.13 24.02 18.40
C ASP A 88 -16.82 24.24 16.91
N ILE A 89 -16.44 23.16 16.21
CA ILE A 89 -16.16 23.19 14.76
C ILE A 89 -17.44 23.43 13.96
N ALA A 90 -18.50 22.64 14.23
CA ALA A 90 -19.77 22.72 13.50
C ALA A 90 -20.37 24.13 13.62
N GLN A 91 -20.43 24.69 14.82
CA GLN A 91 -20.94 26.05 15.07
C GLN A 91 -20.06 27.13 14.43
N GLY A 92 -18.73 26.99 14.56
CA GLY A 92 -17.81 27.96 13.99
C GLY A 92 -17.93 28.06 12.47
N VAL A 93 -17.96 26.92 11.79
CA VAL A 93 -18.14 26.88 10.32
C VAL A 93 -19.54 27.32 9.92
N SER A 94 -20.59 26.94 10.67
CA SER A 94 -21.97 27.35 10.40
C SER A 94 -22.15 28.89 10.46
N LEU A 95 -21.51 29.53 11.40
CA LEU A 95 -21.53 30.99 11.54
C LEU A 95 -20.91 31.70 10.31
N ILE A 96 -19.84 31.10 9.76
CA ILE A 96 -19.13 31.68 8.61
C ILE A 96 -19.89 31.40 7.30
N THR A 97 -20.36 30.17 7.10
CA THR A 97 -20.93 29.72 5.82
C THR A 97 -22.44 29.97 5.71
N ARG A 98 -23.11 30.25 6.82
CA ARG A 98 -24.57 30.30 6.94
C ARG A 98 -25.27 28.99 6.58
N LYS A 99 -24.57 27.83 6.73
CA LYS A 99 -25.10 26.47 6.52
C LYS A 99 -25.08 25.72 7.83
N GLY A 100 -26.02 24.76 7.98
CA GLY A 100 -26.03 23.84 9.13
C GLY A 100 -25.09 22.66 8.88
N TYR A 101 -24.29 22.30 9.89
CA TYR A 101 -23.43 21.12 9.87
C TYR A 101 -23.81 20.19 11.01
N ASN A 102 -23.86 18.88 10.69
CA ASN A 102 -24.14 17.86 11.69
C ASN A 102 -22.86 17.54 12.49
N GLU A 103 -22.84 17.87 13.75
CA GLU A 103 -21.72 17.60 14.67
C GLU A 103 -21.40 16.13 14.84
N LYS A 104 -22.37 15.23 14.57
CA LYS A 104 -22.19 13.77 14.65
C LYS A 104 -21.55 13.17 13.39
N ASP A 105 -21.46 13.93 12.29
CA ASP A 105 -20.88 13.46 11.03
C ASP A 105 -20.13 14.61 10.32
N LEU A 106 -19.12 15.15 10.98
CA LEU A 106 -18.26 16.15 10.39
C LEU A 106 -17.34 15.52 9.33
N ARG A 107 -17.37 16.06 8.12
CA ARG A 107 -16.50 15.63 7.01
C ARG A 107 -15.30 16.55 6.92
N ILE A 108 -14.35 16.34 7.80
CA ILE A 108 -13.11 17.11 7.88
C ILE A 108 -12.01 16.39 7.11
N SER A 109 -11.26 17.13 6.29
CA SER A 109 -10.11 16.65 5.53
C SER A 109 -8.95 17.63 5.63
N ASN A 110 -7.77 17.22 5.17
CA ASN A 110 -6.56 18.05 5.08
C ASN A 110 -6.24 18.79 6.40
N MET A 111 -6.23 18.05 7.52
CA MET A 111 -5.83 18.60 8.80
C MET A 111 -4.31 18.78 8.85
N GLU A 112 -3.87 20.00 9.10
CA GLU A 112 -2.47 20.36 9.33
C GLU A 112 -2.37 21.10 10.67
N PHE A 113 -1.34 20.80 11.44
CA PHE A 113 -1.18 21.36 12.79
C PHE A 113 -0.04 22.36 12.83
N SER A 114 -0.21 23.47 13.59
CA SER A 114 0.89 24.36 13.91
C SER A 114 1.98 23.62 14.71
N LYS A 115 3.23 24.06 14.62
CA LYS A 115 4.37 23.42 15.31
C LYS A 115 4.17 23.32 16.82
N ASP A 116 3.52 24.31 17.42
CA ASP A 116 3.21 24.39 18.86
C ASP A 116 1.89 23.70 19.24
N LEU A 117 1.18 23.13 18.28
CA LEU A 117 -0.12 22.45 18.44
C LEU A 117 -1.21 23.34 19.05
N THR A 118 -1.12 24.65 18.91
CA THR A 118 -2.15 25.60 19.38
C THR A 118 -3.25 25.83 18.36
N LYS A 119 -2.98 25.53 17.08
CA LYS A 119 -3.89 25.70 15.96
C LYS A 119 -3.85 24.53 15.02
N MET A 120 -4.95 24.31 14.29
CA MET A 120 -4.99 23.43 13.13
C MET A 120 -5.69 24.11 11.96
N THR A 121 -5.25 23.83 10.74
CA THR A 121 -6.01 24.14 9.53
C THR A 121 -6.73 22.89 9.05
N PHE A 122 -7.89 23.05 8.42
CA PHE A 122 -8.68 21.94 7.90
C PHE A 122 -9.57 22.38 6.74
N SER A 123 -10.06 21.42 5.96
CA SER A 123 -11.01 21.62 4.86
C SER A 123 -12.37 21.03 5.19
N MET A 124 -13.45 21.80 4.99
CA MET A 124 -14.85 21.38 5.09
C MET A 124 -15.73 22.41 4.34
N ASP A 125 -16.09 22.16 3.07
CA ASP A 125 -16.76 23.16 2.18
C ASP A 125 -16.00 24.51 2.06
N GLY A 126 -14.72 24.52 2.39
CA GLY A 126 -13.82 25.67 2.46
C GLY A 126 -12.58 25.33 3.27
N ARG A 127 -11.66 26.28 3.39
CA ARG A 127 -10.46 26.11 4.22
C ARG A 127 -10.57 26.99 5.46
N TYR A 128 -10.29 26.42 6.62
CA TYR A 128 -10.48 27.05 7.92
C TYR A 128 -9.28 26.83 8.83
N GLU A 129 -9.08 27.73 9.78
CA GLU A 129 -8.18 27.59 10.93
C GLU A 129 -9.00 27.48 12.20
N PHE A 130 -8.67 26.55 13.08
CA PHE A 130 -9.24 26.37 14.41
C PHE A 130 -8.16 26.64 15.48
N ASP A 131 -8.45 27.48 16.42
CA ASP A 131 -7.60 27.78 17.59
C ASP A 131 -8.09 26.95 18.78
N PHE A 132 -7.26 26.03 19.28
CA PHE A 132 -7.60 25.10 20.36
C PHE A 132 -7.82 25.77 21.70
N LYS A 133 -7.20 26.96 21.92
CA LYS A 133 -7.34 27.69 23.17
C LYS A 133 -8.63 28.55 23.22
N THR A 134 -8.89 29.25 22.15
CA THR A 134 -10.06 30.14 22.04
C THR A 134 -11.31 29.45 21.52
N LYS A 135 -11.15 28.24 20.95
CA LYS A 135 -12.20 27.45 20.28
C LYS A 135 -12.88 28.17 19.12
N LYS A 136 -12.17 29.12 18.49
CA LYS A 136 -12.70 29.89 17.36
C LYS A 136 -12.26 29.30 16.04
N VAL A 137 -13.19 29.33 15.08
CA VAL A 137 -12.94 29.01 13.66
C VAL A 137 -12.83 30.31 12.89
N GLN A 138 -11.84 30.41 12.02
CA GLN A 138 -11.66 31.49 11.06
C GLN A 138 -11.59 30.92 9.65
N ALA A 139 -12.25 31.60 8.69
CA ALA A 139 -12.06 31.23 7.28
C ALA A 139 -10.66 31.67 6.85
N LEU A 140 -9.98 30.77 6.15
CA LEU A 140 -8.77 31.11 5.41
C LEU A 140 -9.21 31.48 3.98
N GLU A 141 -8.72 32.60 3.49
CA GLU A 141 -8.93 32.94 2.09
C GLU A 141 -8.42 31.78 1.21
N LYS A 142 -9.17 31.47 0.15
CA LYS A 142 -8.60 30.66 -0.91
C LYS A 142 -7.30 31.36 -1.29
N LYS A 143 -6.17 30.67 -1.21
CA LYS A 143 -5.02 31.13 -1.98
C LYS A 143 -5.55 31.19 -3.41
N ASP A 144 -5.75 32.41 -3.91
CA ASP A 144 -5.81 32.60 -5.35
C ASP A 144 -4.52 31.94 -5.85
N HIS A 145 -4.67 30.80 -6.51
CA HIS A 145 -3.64 30.33 -7.39
C HIS A 145 -3.54 31.46 -8.43
N SER A 146 -2.60 32.38 -8.18
CA SER A 146 -2.12 33.25 -9.24
C SER A 146 -1.86 32.33 -10.42
N GLU A 147 -2.27 32.75 -11.61
CA GLU A 147 -2.01 32.11 -12.90
C GLU A 147 -0.48 32.01 -13.19
N GLU A 148 0.30 31.59 -12.22
CA GLU A 148 1.68 31.15 -12.42
C GLU A 148 1.58 29.69 -12.86
N ASP A 149 1.52 29.52 -14.19
CA ASP A 149 1.68 28.26 -14.91
C ASP A 149 1.07 27.06 -14.16
N ASP A 150 -0.24 26.81 -14.37
CA ASP A 150 -0.83 25.53 -14.04
C ASP A 150 -0.04 24.46 -14.82
N GLU A 151 1.01 23.93 -14.19
CA GLU A 151 1.77 22.81 -14.71
C GLU A 151 0.79 21.68 -14.95
N VAL A 152 0.48 21.41 -16.22
CA VAL A 152 -0.40 20.29 -16.56
C VAL A 152 0.28 19.02 -16.10
N ILE A 153 -0.25 18.41 -15.04
CA ILE A 153 0.26 17.16 -14.47
C ILE A 153 -0.48 16.01 -15.16
N TYR A 154 0.26 15.23 -15.92
CA TYR A 154 -0.26 13.99 -16.51
C TYR A 154 -0.02 12.80 -15.58
N SER A 155 -0.83 11.75 -15.69
CA SER A 155 -0.74 10.54 -14.86
C SER A 155 0.62 9.83 -14.99
N TRP A 156 1.24 9.91 -16.16
CA TRP A 156 2.55 9.29 -16.43
C TRP A 156 3.74 10.01 -15.77
N MET A 157 3.57 11.24 -15.27
CA MET A 157 4.64 12.02 -14.66
C MET A 157 4.94 11.54 -13.24
N THR A 158 6.14 11.05 -12.99
CA THR A 158 6.65 10.73 -11.66
C THR A 158 7.75 11.73 -11.27
N PHE A 159 7.38 12.74 -10.46
CA PHE A 159 8.31 13.80 -10.05
C PHE A 159 9.34 13.32 -9.05
N SER A 160 10.59 13.82 -9.18
CA SER A 160 11.58 13.72 -8.12
C SER A 160 11.09 14.45 -6.85
N PRO A 161 11.54 14.07 -5.63
CA PRO A 161 11.15 14.75 -4.38
C PRO A 161 11.38 16.27 -4.39
N ASP A 162 12.46 16.74 -5.00
CA ASP A 162 12.76 18.18 -5.18
C ASP A 162 12.03 18.82 -6.36
N ARG A 163 11.24 18.03 -7.11
CA ARG A 163 10.46 18.41 -8.30
C ARG A 163 11.28 18.94 -9.47
N LYS A 164 12.59 18.72 -9.50
CA LYS A 164 13.43 19.15 -10.62
C LYS A 164 13.35 18.25 -11.83
N TYR A 165 13.04 16.97 -11.65
CA TYR A 165 13.01 15.97 -12.70
C TYR A 165 11.66 15.27 -12.78
N ILE A 166 11.32 14.82 -13.98
CA ILE A 166 10.15 14.01 -14.30
C ILE A 166 10.64 12.69 -14.86
N LEU A 167 10.30 11.60 -14.19
CA LEU A 167 10.57 10.23 -14.60
C LEU A 167 9.34 9.64 -15.28
N TYR A 168 9.52 8.88 -16.35
CA TYR A 168 8.46 8.20 -17.09
C TYR A 168 9.02 7.04 -17.91
N ALA A 169 8.13 6.20 -18.44
CA ALA A 169 8.49 5.17 -19.40
C ALA A 169 8.14 5.61 -20.83
N LYS A 170 8.90 5.09 -21.81
CA LYS A 170 8.64 5.25 -23.24
C LYS A 170 9.33 4.13 -24.00
N GLY A 171 8.63 3.45 -24.89
CA GLY A 171 9.18 2.29 -25.60
C GLY A 171 9.75 1.23 -24.65
N HIS A 172 9.03 0.95 -23.55
CA HIS A 172 9.41 0.03 -22.48
C HIS A 172 10.65 0.41 -21.66
N ASN A 173 11.28 1.54 -21.92
CA ASN A 173 12.48 2.01 -21.24
C ASN A 173 12.17 3.21 -20.33
N LEU A 174 13.05 3.46 -19.35
CA LEU A 174 12.97 4.62 -18.46
C LEU A 174 13.65 5.83 -19.09
N TYR A 175 13.01 6.97 -18.92
CA TYR A 175 13.48 8.28 -19.33
C TYR A 175 13.28 9.29 -18.21
N ILE A 176 14.15 10.29 -18.18
CA ILE A 176 13.97 11.50 -17.38
C ILE A 176 14.08 12.74 -18.25
N ARG A 177 13.41 13.79 -17.82
CA ARG A 177 13.60 15.16 -18.32
C ARG A 177 13.52 16.15 -17.17
N GLY A 178 14.13 17.32 -17.35
CA GLY A 178 14.00 18.39 -16.37
C GLY A 178 12.57 18.96 -16.33
N ASN A 179 12.19 19.45 -15.15
CA ASN A 179 10.95 20.15 -14.96
C ASN A 179 11.09 21.62 -15.36
N LYS A 180 10.39 22.02 -16.43
CA LYS A 180 10.40 23.39 -16.94
C LYS A 180 9.97 24.42 -15.91
N ALA A 181 8.97 24.09 -15.08
CA ALA A 181 8.48 24.96 -14.00
C ALA A 181 9.54 25.23 -12.90
N LYS A 182 10.62 24.43 -12.87
CA LYS A 182 11.79 24.63 -11.98
C LYS A 182 13.00 25.18 -12.71
N GLY A 183 12.86 25.60 -13.97
CA GLY A 183 13.95 26.14 -14.76
C GLY A 183 15.04 25.13 -15.14
N VAL A 184 14.74 23.83 -15.09
CA VAL A 184 15.66 22.74 -15.44
C VAL A 184 15.53 22.41 -16.90
N ASP A 185 16.66 22.13 -17.58
CA ASP A 185 16.69 21.73 -18.98
C ASP A 185 15.77 20.53 -19.23
N THR A 186 14.86 20.69 -20.19
CA THR A 186 13.84 19.68 -20.53
C THR A 186 14.32 18.64 -21.54
N THR A 187 15.61 18.63 -21.88
CA THR A 187 16.18 17.60 -22.75
C THR A 187 15.93 16.21 -22.14
N GLU A 188 15.36 15.35 -22.97
CA GLU A 188 15.07 13.97 -22.60
C GLU A 188 16.36 13.15 -22.48
N VAL A 189 16.52 12.40 -21.41
CA VAL A 189 17.64 11.48 -21.19
C VAL A 189 17.10 10.08 -20.99
N GLN A 190 17.54 9.16 -21.83
CA GLN A 190 17.23 7.73 -21.70
C GLN A 190 18.11 7.10 -20.62
N LEU A 191 17.50 6.38 -19.68
CA LEU A 191 18.17 5.73 -18.54
C LEU A 191 18.40 4.23 -18.76
N THR A 192 17.52 3.57 -19.53
CA THR A 192 17.60 2.13 -19.82
C THR A 192 17.40 1.89 -21.31
N THR A 193 17.93 0.76 -21.85
CA THR A 193 17.93 0.48 -23.30
C THR A 193 17.47 -0.93 -23.67
N ASP A 194 17.17 -1.77 -22.67
CA ASP A 194 16.87 -3.20 -22.83
C ASP A 194 15.40 -3.55 -22.59
N GLY A 195 14.56 -2.53 -22.44
CA GLY A 195 13.12 -2.70 -22.29
C GLY A 195 12.46 -3.15 -23.58
N GLU A 196 11.56 -4.13 -23.48
CA GLU A 196 10.73 -4.63 -24.55
C GLU A 196 9.39 -5.13 -24.02
N LYS A 197 8.45 -5.47 -24.88
CA LYS A 197 7.15 -6.02 -24.49
C LYS A 197 7.33 -7.26 -23.58
N TYR A 198 6.59 -7.30 -22.48
CA TYR A 198 6.71 -8.32 -21.41
C TYR A 198 8.03 -8.32 -20.62
N TYR A 199 8.89 -7.32 -20.85
CA TYR A 199 10.12 -7.07 -20.11
C TYR A 199 10.32 -5.56 -20.00
N SER A 200 9.36 -4.90 -19.40
CA SER A 200 9.15 -3.47 -19.47
C SER A 200 9.45 -2.77 -18.13
N PHE A 201 9.96 -1.56 -18.21
CA PHE A 201 10.03 -0.64 -17.07
C PHE A 201 8.75 0.19 -16.93
N ALA A 202 7.84 0.11 -17.89
CA ALA A 202 6.53 0.72 -17.77
C ALA A 202 5.60 -0.08 -16.88
N ARG A 203 4.57 0.58 -16.40
CA ARG A 203 3.54 -0.02 -15.56
C ARG A 203 2.73 -1.10 -16.28
N ASP A 204 2.42 -0.85 -17.55
CA ASP A 204 1.77 -1.83 -18.42
C ASP A 204 2.82 -2.41 -19.38
N PRO A 205 3.23 -3.68 -19.23
CA PRO A 205 4.23 -4.30 -20.05
C PRO A 205 3.72 -4.76 -21.42
N GLU A 206 2.39 -4.71 -21.65
CA GLU A 206 1.76 -5.20 -22.88
C GLU A 206 1.51 -4.11 -23.91
N ASP A 207 1.41 -2.86 -23.47
CA ASP A 207 1.18 -1.71 -24.33
C ASP A 207 2.42 -1.42 -25.19
N ASP A 208 2.22 -1.07 -26.47
CA ASP A 208 3.31 -0.72 -27.41
C ASP A 208 4.06 0.57 -27.05
N GLN A 209 3.56 1.39 -26.16
CA GLN A 209 4.20 2.53 -25.49
C GLN A 209 4.95 3.49 -26.40
N LYS A 210 4.28 3.94 -27.43
CA LYS A 210 4.87 4.91 -28.40
C LYS A 210 5.11 6.28 -27.77
N ASP A 211 4.27 6.64 -26.82
CA ASP A 211 4.29 7.92 -26.12
C ASP A 211 4.76 7.74 -24.66
N GLU A 212 4.78 8.82 -23.88
CA GLU A 212 5.08 8.77 -22.46
C GLU A 212 4.04 7.96 -21.69
N ALA A 213 4.49 7.03 -20.86
CA ALA A 213 3.67 6.10 -20.09
C ALA A 213 4.07 6.07 -18.62
N GLU A 214 3.13 5.62 -17.79
CA GLU A 214 3.38 5.39 -16.35
C GLU A 214 4.48 4.33 -16.14
N THR A 215 5.25 4.51 -15.06
CA THR A 215 6.24 3.53 -14.63
C THR A 215 6.01 3.10 -13.18
N ASN A 216 6.42 1.87 -12.83
CA ASN A 216 6.51 1.41 -11.45
C ASN A 216 7.78 1.87 -10.72
N ALA A 217 8.70 2.53 -11.44
CA ALA A 217 9.91 3.08 -10.84
C ALA A 217 9.58 4.21 -9.85
N ARG A 218 10.36 4.29 -8.79
CA ARG A 218 10.16 5.25 -7.69
C ARG A 218 11.47 5.93 -7.35
N TRP A 219 11.37 7.18 -6.93
CA TRP A 219 12.50 7.96 -6.45
C TRP A 219 12.85 7.60 -5.01
N PHE A 220 14.15 7.64 -4.71
CA PHE A 220 14.61 7.84 -3.34
C PHE A 220 14.38 9.30 -2.93
N LYS A 221 14.45 9.56 -1.61
CA LYS A 221 14.27 10.91 -1.06
C LYS A 221 15.38 11.89 -1.49
N ASP A 222 16.53 11.39 -1.90
CA ASP A 222 17.68 12.18 -2.36
C ASP A 222 17.50 12.82 -3.73
N SER A 223 16.43 12.52 -4.46
CA SER A 223 16.16 13.01 -5.83
C SER A 223 17.23 12.61 -6.86
N ARG A 224 18.10 11.69 -6.54
CA ARG A 224 19.19 11.18 -7.39
C ARG A 224 18.99 9.71 -7.76
N HIS A 225 18.69 8.88 -6.79
CA HIS A 225 18.50 7.45 -7.02
C HIS A 225 17.05 7.11 -7.33
N ILE A 226 16.89 6.10 -8.17
CA ILE A 226 15.61 5.51 -8.57
C ILE A 226 15.69 4.01 -8.35
N TYR A 227 14.62 3.38 -7.90
CA TYR A 227 14.48 1.93 -7.82
C TYR A 227 13.26 1.46 -8.58
N VAL A 228 13.33 0.25 -9.08
CA VAL A 228 12.21 -0.43 -9.73
C VAL A 228 12.35 -1.93 -9.60
N VAL A 229 11.22 -2.62 -9.40
CA VAL A 229 11.12 -4.07 -9.61
C VAL A 229 10.53 -4.27 -10.99
N ARG A 230 11.30 -4.87 -11.88
CA ARG A 230 10.90 -5.21 -13.25
C ARG A 230 10.50 -6.69 -13.32
N GLU A 231 9.45 -6.96 -14.07
CA GLU A 231 8.97 -8.31 -14.34
C GLU A 231 9.42 -8.76 -15.73
N ASP A 232 9.92 -10.00 -15.84
CA ASP A 232 10.18 -10.68 -17.10
C ASP A 232 9.16 -11.80 -17.28
N SER A 233 8.14 -11.54 -18.08
CA SER A 233 7.09 -12.50 -18.42
C SER A 233 7.17 -12.99 -19.89
N ARG A 234 8.29 -12.77 -20.59
CA ARG A 234 8.48 -13.13 -22.00
C ARG A 234 8.33 -14.63 -22.26
N LYS A 235 8.73 -15.47 -21.30
CA LYS A 235 8.64 -16.94 -21.42
C LYS A 235 7.27 -17.50 -21.07
N LEU A 236 6.40 -16.71 -20.45
CA LEU A 236 5.06 -17.16 -20.08
C LEU A 236 4.22 -17.38 -21.34
N LYS A 237 3.26 -18.30 -21.22
CA LYS A 237 2.28 -18.58 -22.28
C LYS A 237 1.04 -17.73 -22.09
N ASP A 238 0.32 -17.56 -23.17
CA ASP A 238 -0.95 -16.84 -23.18
C ASP A 238 -2.06 -17.69 -22.55
N MET A 239 -2.83 -17.05 -21.70
CA MET A 239 -4.12 -17.54 -21.25
C MET A 239 -5.22 -16.81 -22.01
N PHE A 240 -6.23 -17.55 -22.43
CA PHE A 240 -7.34 -17.04 -23.22
C PHE A 240 -8.62 -17.07 -22.41
N VAL A 241 -9.27 -15.93 -22.28
CA VAL A 241 -10.56 -15.78 -21.61
C VAL A 241 -11.58 -15.22 -22.58
N ILE A 242 -12.74 -15.86 -22.67
CA ILE A 242 -13.85 -15.38 -23.50
C ILE A 242 -14.81 -14.60 -22.63
N ASN A 243 -14.90 -13.29 -22.86
CA ASN A 243 -15.91 -12.43 -22.25
C ASN A 243 -17.22 -12.59 -23.04
N SER A 244 -18.17 -13.32 -22.47
CA SER A 244 -19.50 -13.58 -23.06
C SER A 244 -20.58 -12.60 -22.61
N LEU A 245 -20.25 -11.60 -21.77
CA LEU A 245 -21.21 -10.63 -21.24
C LEU A 245 -21.54 -9.51 -22.24
N THR A 246 -20.73 -9.35 -23.27
CA THR A 246 -20.95 -8.36 -24.33
C THR A 246 -21.89 -8.90 -25.41
N LYS A 247 -22.48 -8.00 -26.24
CA LYS A 247 -23.37 -8.37 -27.33
C LYS A 247 -22.76 -9.37 -28.33
N ARG A 248 -21.44 -9.28 -28.53
CA ARG A 248 -20.60 -10.27 -29.23
C ARG A 248 -19.47 -10.67 -28.30
N PRO A 249 -19.22 -11.96 -28.07
CA PRO A 249 -18.10 -12.39 -27.25
C PRO A 249 -16.78 -11.82 -27.74
N THR A 250 -15.95 -11.39 -26.80
CA THR A 250 -14.59 -10.90 -27.08
C THR A 250 -13.58 -11.85 -26.44
N LEU A 251 -12.41 -11.99 -27.10
CA LEU A 251 -11.30 -12.76 -26.58
C LEU A 251 -10.38 -11.79 -25.82
N GLU A 252 -10.08 -12.12 -24.56
CA GLU A 252 -9.07 -11.47 -23.74
C GLU A 252 -7.87 -12.41 -23.63
N THR A 253 -6.67 -11.90 -23.83
CA THR A 253 -5.45 -12.67 -23.82
C THR A 253 -4.45 -11.98 -22.90
N TYR A 254 -3.82 -12.74 -22.00
CA TYR A 254 -2.79 -12.23 -21.10
C TYR A 254 -1.80 -13.33 -20.70
N ARG A 255 -0.59 -12.94 -20.32
CA ARG A 255 0.43 -13.86 -19.82
C ARG A 255 0.02 -14.43 -18.47
N TYR A 256 0.15 -15.75 -18.28
CA TYR A 256 -0.26 -16.40 -17.05
C TYR A 256 0.62 -17.60 -16.70
N GLU A 257 0.96 -17.70 -15.42
CA GLU A 257 1.70 -18.83 -14.85
C GLU A 257 0.72 -19.94 -14.42
N MET A 258 0.56 -20.96 -15.24
CA MET A 258 -0.28 -22.10 -14.84
C MET A 258 0.43 -22.94 -13.76
N PRO A 259 -0.32 -23.50 -12.79
CA PRO A 259 0.24 -24.43 -11.82
C PRO A 259 0.96 -25.59 -12.48
N GLY A 260 2.22 -25.83 -12.09
CA GLY A 260 3.05 -26.93 -12.62
C GLY A 260 3.86 -26.58 -13.87
N GLU A 261 3.71 -25.39 -14.45
CA GLU A 261 4.60 -24.93 -15.52
C GLU A 261 5.99 -24.57 -14.97
N LYS A 262 7.01 -24.74 -15.84
CA LYS A 262 8.41 -24.45 -15.51
C LYS A 262 8.81 -23.03 -15.84
N ASP A 263 8.13 -22.43 -16.83
CA ASP A 263 8.36 -21.05 -17.22
C ASP A 263 7.56 -20.15 -16.27
N LEU A 264 8.28 -19.39 -15.47
CA LEU A 264 7.74 -18.52 -14.43
C LEU A 264 8.15 -17.07 -14.71
N CYS A 265 7.36 -16.11 -14.24
CA CYS A 265 7.74 -14.72 -14.22
C CYS A 265 9.00 -14.54 -13.37
N GLN A 266 9.95 -13.77 -13.87
CA GLN A 266 11.16 -13.44 -13.13
C GLN A 266 11.08 -11.99 -12.66
N TYR A 267 11.51 -11.73 -11.43
CA TYR A 267 11.50 -10.41 -10.83
C TYR A 267 12.92 -9.91 -10.65
N GLU A 268 13.20 -8.72 -11.14
CA GLU A 268 14.51 -8.09 -11.06
C GLU A 268 14.43 -6.76 -10.32
N LEU A 269 15.28 -6.59 -9.32
CA LEU A 269 15.44 -5.30 -8.64
C LEU A 269 16.51 -4.48 -9.35
N TRP A 270 16.19 -3.25 -9.72
CA TRP A 270 17.09 -2.31 -10.37
C TRP A 270 17.27 -1.06 -9.53
N ILE A 271 18.49 -0.53 -9.52
CA ILE A 271 18.86 0.77 -8.94
C ILE A 271 19.50 1.60 -10.04
N ILE A 272 18.97 2.80 -10.23
CA ILE A 272 19.41 3.76 -11.24
C ILE A 272 19.93 5.00 -10.54
N ASP A 273 21.11 5.49 -10.95
CA ASP A 273 21.70 6.74 -10.52
C ASP A 273 21.66 7.73 -11.68
N ILE A 274 20.86 8.79 -11.58
CA ILE A 274 20.68 9.75 -12.66
C ILE A 274 21.91 10.64 -12.90
N GLU A 275 22.73 10.87 -11.87
CA GLU A 275 23.96 11.66 -11.97
C GLU A 275 25.06 10.88 -12.69
N LYS A 276 25.25 9.60 -12.31
CA LYS A 276 26.19 8.69 -12.98
C LYS A 276 25.66 8.17 -14.30
N LYS A 277 24.37 8.34 -14.57
CA LYS A 277 23.66 7.78 -15.74
C LYS A 277 23.84 6.26 -15.83
N THR A 278 23.74 5.56 -14.71
CA THR A 278 23.87 4.11 -14.64
C THR A 278 22.57 3.47 -14.20
N ALA A 279 22.20 2.38 -14.86
CA ALA A 279 21.11 1.51 -14.46
C ALA A 279 21.69 0.12 -14.18
N ASN A 280 21.55 -0.34 -12.95
CA ASN A 280 22.18 -1.58 -12.50
C ASN A 280 21.14 -2.54 -11.93
N ARG A 281 21.16 -3.78 -12.42
CA ARG A 281 20.42 -4.88 -11.83
C ARG A 281 21.12 -5.31 -10.53
N VAL A 282 20.35 -5.40 -9.45
CA VAL A 282 20.81 -5.90 -8.15
C VAL A 282 20.83 -7.42 -8.18
N SER A 283 21.89 -8.05 -7.66
CA SER A 283 21.97 -9.51 -7.51
C SER A 283 21.10 -9.99 -6.34
N ALA A 284 19.77 -9.88 -6.51
CA ALA A 284 18.79 -10.25 -5.49
C ALA A 284 18.26 -11.68 -5.65
N ASP A 285 18.72 -12.42 -6.65
CA ASP A 285 18.27 -13.78 -6.95
C ASP A 285 18.72 -14.77 -5.86
N LYS A 286 17.79 -15.59 -5.37
CA LYS A 286 18.04 -16.71 -4.45
C LYS A 286 17.28 -17.96 -4.90
N TRP A 287 16.03 -17.80 -5.28
CA TRP A 287 15.18 -18.88 -5.78
C TRP A 287 14.71 -18.59 -7.21
N THR A 288 14.52 -19.62 -7.99
CA THR A 288 14.06 -19.49 -9.39
C THR A 288 12.59 -19.05 -9.50
N ASP A 289 11.83 -19.20 -8.43
CA ASP A 289 10.41 -18.89 -8.31
C ASP A 289 10.14 -17.88 -7.20
N GLN A 290 10.95 -16.83 -7.14
CA GLN A 290 10.84 -15.79 -6.11
C GLN A 290 10.06 -14.57 -6.59
N TYR A 291 9.44 -13.90 -5.62
CA TYR A 291 8.96 -12.53 -5.74
C TYR A 291 9.92 -11.58 -5.02
N ILE A 292 9.97 -10.33 -5.49
CA ILE A 292 10.71 -9.24 -4.84
C ILE A 292 9.74 -8.11 -4.56
N GLN A 293 9.75 -7.60 -3.33
CA GLN A 293 8.97 -6.45 -2.92
C GLN A 293 9.85 -5.46 -2.17
N VAL A 294 9.87 -4.21 -2.62
CA VAL A 294 10.56 -3.15 -1.91
C VAL A 294 9.77 -2.78 -0.65
N LEU A 295 10.45 -2.69 0.46
CA LEU A 295 9.91 -2.29 1.75
C LEU A 295 10.06 -0.77 1.95
N GLN A 296 11.29 -0.27 1.87
CA GLN A 296 11.58 1.14 2.11
C GLN A 296 12.96 1.55 1.59
N PRO A 297 13.09 2.71 0.92
CA PRO A 297 14.40 3.33 0.69
C PRO A 297 14.93 3.97 1.98
N GLY A 298 16.26 3.97 2.14
CA GLY A 298 16.94 4.72 3.20
C GLY A 298 16.81 6.24 3.01
N GLU A 299 16.81 6.98 4.12
CA GLU A 299 16.60 8.43 4.12
C GLU A 299 17.67 9.20 3.32
N LYS A 300 18.89 8.68 3.26
CA LYS A 300 20.03 9.29 2.55
C LYS A 300 20.23 8.79 1.13
N GLY A 301 19.40 7.85 0.66
CA GLY A 301 19.58 7.23 -0.65
C GLY A 301 20.73 6.20 -0.71
N ASP A 302 21.33 5.86 0.42
CA ASP A 302 22.51 4.97 0.52
C ASP A 302 22.17 3.48 0.56
N LYS A 303 20.87 3.14 0.76
CA LYS A 303 20.41 1.75 0.92
C LYS A 303 18.95 1.60 0.54
N LEU A 304 18.55 0.37 0.19
CA LEU A 304 17.16 -0.01 -0.09
C LEU A 304 16.83 -1.29 0.67
N PHE A 305 15.79 -1.25 1.48
CA PHE A 305 15.25 -2.43 2.13
C PHE A 305 14.22 -3.10 1.24
N PHE A 306 14.35 -4.40 1.05
CA PHE A 306 13.41 -5.20 0.28
C PHE A 306 13.24 -6.57 0.91
N GLN A 307 12.17 -7.25 0.55
CA GLN A 307 11.97 -8.66 0.85
C GLN A 307 11.91 -9.46 -0.43
N ARG A 308 12.40 -10.69 -0.36
CA ARG A 308 12.18 -11.70 -1.38
C ARG A 308 11.55 -12.91 -0.73
N PHE A 309 10.66 -13.58 -1.42
CA PHE A 309 9.95 -14.74 -0.91
C PHE A 309 9.61 -15.70 -2.05
N LYS A 310 9.60 -16.97 -1.72
CA LYS A 310 9.23 -18.02 -2.67
C LYS A 310 7.77 -17.93 -3.08
N ARG A 311 7.45 -18.33 -4.27
CA ARG A 311 6.07 -18.45 -4.76
C ARG A 311 5.21 -19.39 -3.91
N THR A 312 5.81 -20.36 -3.27
CA THR A 312 5.15 -21.29 -2.33
C THR A 312 4.84 -20.69 -0.96
N TRP A 313 5.33 -19.48 -0.68
CA TRP A 313 5.13 -18.77 0.59
C TRP A 313 5.66 -19.48 1.83
N ASP A 314 6.62 -20.38 1.66
CA ASP A 314 7.25 -21.14 2.74
C ASP A 314 8.60 -20.57 3.18
N GLU A 315 9.19 -19.66 2.39
CA GLU A 315 10.44 -18.97 2.75
C GLU A 315 10.41 -17.49 2.40
N VAL A 316 10.94 -16.67 3.29
CA VAL A 316 11.06 -15.22 3.12
C VAL A 316 12.40 -14.72 3.66
N ASP A 317 13.02 -13.79 2.96
CA ASP A 317 14.16 -13.02 3.42
C ASP A 317 13.83 -11.54 3.47
N ILE A 318 14.26 -10.88 4.53
CA ILE A 318 14.35 -9.42 4.61
C ILE A 318 15.79 -9.03 4.32
N CYS A 319 15.98 -8.20 3.32
CA CYS A 319 17.29 -7.84 2.79
C CYS A 319 17.47 -6.32 2.77
N VAL A 320 18.73 -5.91 2.76
CA VAL A 320 19.14 -4.55 2.44
C VAL A 320 20.19 -4.59 1.33
N VAL A 321 20.09 -3.66 0.38
CA VAL A 321 21.12 -3.44 -0.64
C VAL A 321 21.72 -2.05 -0.46
N ASN A 322 23.04 -1.97 -0.56
CA ASN A 322 23.76 -0.70 -0.64
C ASN A 322 23.64 -0.14 -2.07
N THR A 323 23.22 1.11 -2.24
CA THR A 323 22.97 1.70 -3.56
C THR A 323 24.24 1.96 -4.37
N GLU A 324 25.40 2.17 -3.72
CA GLU A 324 26.67 2.44 -4.38
C GLU A 324 27.41 1.17 -4.79
N THR A 325 27.45 0.17 -3.89
CA THR A 325 28.20 -1.08 -4.12
C THR A 325 27.34 -2.19 -4.71
N LEU A 326 26.00 -2.07 -4.63
CA LEU A 326 25.02 -3.07 -5.01
C LEU A 326 25.13 -4.38 -4.21
N GLU A 327 25.88 -4.36 -3.11
CA GLU A 327 25.99 -5.51 -2.21
C GLU A 327 24.67 -5.74 -1.48
N VAL A 328 24.16 -6.97 -1.56
CA VAL A 328 22.95 -7.41 -0.87
C VAL A 328 23.32 -8.13 0.42
N LYS A 329 22.77 -7.68 1.53
CA LYS A 329 22.85 -8.34 2.82
C LYS A 329 21.51 -8.89 3.23
N GLU A 330 21.43 -10.19 3.54
CA GLU A 330 20.27 -10.82 4.17
C GLU A 330 20.30 -10.46 5.68
N LEU A 331 19.20 -9.89 6.17
CA LEU A 331 19.05 -9.49 7.57
C LEU A 331 18.24 -10.52 8.36
N ILE A 332 17.13 -11.00 7.79
CA ILE A 332 16.25 -11.99 8.42
C ILE A 332 15.93 -13.04 7.37
N HIS A 333 16.09 -14.29 7.75
CA HIS A 333 15.61 -15.45 6.98
C HIS A 333 14.62 -16.24 7.82
N GLU A 334 13.45 -16.55 7.26
CA GLU A 334 12.43 -17.36 7.94
C GLU A 334 11.85 -18.41 7.00
N VAL A 335 11.66 -19.61 7.57
CA VAL A 335 11.03 -20.76 6.90
C VAL A 335 9.76 -21.10 7.66
N ASP A 336 8.63 -21.07 6.99
CA ASP A 336 7.31 -21.37 7.53
C ASP A 336 6.80 -22.72 6.95
N LYS A 337 6.17 -23.52 7.77
CA LYS A 337 5.58 -24.79 7.33
C LYS A 337 4.13 -24.91 7.77
N PRO A 338 3.21 -25.24 6.88
CA PRO A 338 3.42 -25.56 5.43
C PRO A 338 3.65 -24.31 4.56
N TYR A 339 3.17 -23.14 4.97
CA TYR A 339 3.31 -21.86 4.30
C TYR A 339 2.88 -20.73 5.26
N ARG A 340 3.27 -19.51 4.93
CA ARG A 340 2.90 -18.27 5.62
C ARG A 340 1.60 -17.70 5.08
N ASP A 341 0.80 -17.09 5.93
CA ASP A 341 -0.33 -16.26 5.49
C ASP A 341 0.18 -14.95 4.87
N TYR A 342 0.17 -14.89 3.53
CA TYR A 342 0.64 -13.73 2.78
C TYR A 342 -0.26 -12.49 2.96
N HIS A 343 -1.54 -12.65 3.32
CA HIS A 343 -2.45 -11.53 3.56
C HIS A 343 -2.12 -10.78 4.85
N MET A 344 -1.49 -11.45 5.80
CA MET A 344 -1.13 -10.88 7.08
C MET A 344 0.37 -10.56 7.19
N GLN A 345 1.11 -10.70 6.09
CA GLN A 345 2.53 -10.36 6.08
C GLN A 345 2.73 -8.88 6.36
N ASN A 346 3.60 -8.56 7.32
CA ASN A 346 3.92 -7.20 7.68
C ASN A 346 5.38 -7.09 8.14
N THR A 347 6.11 -6.18 7.50
CA THR A 347 7.49 -5.82 7.85
C THR A 347 7.59 -4.31 7.83
N VAL A 348 8.02 -3.72 8.94
CA VAL A 348 8.17 -2.26 9.07
C VAL A 348 9.61 -1.93 9.38
N ILE A 349 10.20 -1.10 8.53
CA ILE A 349 11.54 -0.57 8.73
C ILE A 349 11.43 0.75 9.50
N LEU A 350 12.11 0.84 10.63
CA LEU A 350 12.06 2.01 11.52
C LEU A 350 13.45 2.62 11.69
N ASN A 351 13.47 3.91 12.07
CA ASN A 351 14.70 4.63 12.40
C ASN A 351 15.80 4.50 11.33
N ASP A 352 15.39 4.64 10.05
CA ASP A 352 16.27 4.47 8.89
C ASP A 352 17.00 3.10 8.89
N GLY A 353 16.26 2.04 9.22
CA GLY A 353 16.76 0.67 9.21
C GLY A 353 17.56 0.26 10.44
N LYS A 354 17.59 1.06 11.49
CA LYS A 354 18.21 0.64 12.78
C LYS A 354 17.36 -0.36 13.54
N ASP A 355 16.05 -0.37 13.26
CA ASP A 355 15.09 -1.26 13.87
C ASP A 355 14.16 -1.84 12.81
N ILE A 356 13.81 -3.10 12.93
CA ILE A 356 12.91 -3.83 12.03
C ILE A 356 11.85 -4.51 12.87
N LEU A 357 10.59 -4.22 12.59
CA LEU A 357 9.46 -4.98 13.11
C LEU A 357 9.04 -5.99 12.06
N PHE A 358 9.12 -7.26 12.41
CA PHE A 358 8.81 -8.36 11.52
C PHE A 358 7.72 -9.23 12.12
N ARG A 359 6.63 -9.45 11.35
CA ARG A 359 5.58 -10.37 11.75
C ARG A 359 5.94 -11.78 11.32
N SER A 360 6.00 -12.70 12.26
CA SER A 360 6.39 -14.10 12.08
C SER A 360 5.32 -15.03 12.64
N GLU A 361 5.14 -16.18 12.00
CA GLU A 361 4.23 -17.25 12.42
C GLU A 361 4.96 -18.45 13.04
N ARG A 362 6.24 -18.30 13.38
CA ARG A 362 7.12 -19.36 13.94
C ARG A 362 6.60 -20.09 15.15
N THR A 363 5.65 -19.53 15.89
CA THR A 363 5.03 -20.15 17.07
C THR A 363 3.70 -20.82 16.77
N GLY A 364 3.26 -20.83 15.50
CA GLY A 364 1.92 -21.24 15.08
C GLY A 364 0.87 -20.12 15.20
N TRP A 365 1.27 -18.94 15.69
CA TRP A 365 0.46 -17.72 15.80
C TRP A 365 1.25 -16.55 15.25
N GLY A 366 0.58 -15.63 14.54
CA GLY A 366 1.25 -14.45 13.98
C GLY A 366 1.55 -13.44 15.07
N HIS A 367 2.83 -13.13 15.28
CA HIS A 367 3.31 -12.17 16.28
C HIS A 367 4.39 -11.26 15.73
N TYR A 368 4.57 -10.10 16.35
CA TYR A 368 5.61 -9.14 16.01
C TYR A 368 6.88 -9.37 16.82
N TYR A 369 7.99 -9.33 16.10
CA TYR A 369 9.34 -9.48 16.61
C TYR A 369 10.14 -8.24 16.24
N HIS A 370 10.94 -7.75 17.19
CA HIS A 370 11.81 -6.59 17.00
C HIS A 370 13.24 -7.04 16.77
N TYR A 371 13.79 -6.65 15.62
CA TYR A 371 15.18 -6.88 15.24
C TYR A 371 15.95 -5.58 15.18
N ASP A 372 17.26 -5.62 15.36
CA ASP A 372 18.15 -4.50 15.06
C ASP A 372 18.44 -4.42 13.55
N GLY A 373 19.14 -3.35 13.13
CA GLY A 373 19.49 -3.14 11.72
C GLY A 373 20.48 -4.16 11.12
N GLU A 374 21.07 -5.03 11.97
CA GLU A 374 21.93 -6.12 11.56
C GLU A 374 21.19 -7.47 11.45
N GLY A 375 19.87 -7.47 11.72
CA GLY A 375 19.03 -8.66 11.70
C GLY A 375 19.09 -9.52 12.95
N ARG A 376 19.61 -9.00 14.09
CA ARG A 376 19.64 -9.71 15.35
C ARG A 376 18.36 -9.46 16.12
N LEU A 377 17.69 -10.53 16.58
CA LEU A 377 16.47 -10.43 17.37
C LEU A 377 16.77 -9.73 18.70
N LYS A 378 16.08 -8.63 18.98
CA LYS A 378 16.14 -7.88 20.24
C LYS A 378 15.13 -8.39 21.26
N ASN A 379 13.87 -8.47 20.85
CA ASN A 379 12.78 -8.95 21.72
C ASN A 379 11.53 -9.35 20.91
N VAL A 380 10.67 -10.11 21.58
CA VAL A 380 9.32 -10.41 21.12
C VAL A 380 8.38 -9.30 21.60
N ILE A 381 7.61 -8.70 20.68
CA ILE A 381 6.69 -7.60 21.03
C ILE A 381 5.35 -8.14 21.47
N THR A 382 4.81 -9.13 20.75
CA THR A 382 3.52 -9.75 21.08
C THR A 382 3.68 -11.25 21.19
N SER A 383 2.89 -11.90 22.07
CA SER A 383 2.92 -13.34 22.27
C SER A 383 1.57 -13.84 22.80
N GLY A 384 1.28 -15.13 22.65
CA GLY A 384 0.08 -15.76 23.17
C GLY A 384 -0.67 -16.61 22.13
N PRO A 385 -1.78 -17.30 22.53
CA PRO A 385 -2.56 -18.12 21.62
C PRO A 385 -3.58 -17.27 20.82
N TRP A 386 -3.10 -16.29 20.10
CA TRP A 386 -3.88 -15.37 19.26
C TRP A 386 -2.99 -14.76 18.17
N VAL A 387 -3.61 -14.14 17.17
CA VAL A 387 -2.92 -13.52 16.04
C VAL A 387 -2.88 -12.01 16.23
N ALA A 388 -1.69 -11.42 16.13
CA ALA A 388 -1.49 -9.99 16.03
C ALA A 388 -1.66 -9.55 14.57
N GLY A 389 -2.55 -8.56 14.35
CA GLY A 389 -2.86 -8.00 13.02
C GLY A 389 -2.70 -6.50 12.98
#